data_022154cfeec1acd744a9241ab760cb89
#
_entry.id   022154cfeec1acd744a9241ab760cb89
#
_cell.length_a   1.000
_cell.length_b   1.000
_cell.length_c   1.000
_cell.angle_alpha   90.00
_cell.angle_beta   90.00
_cell.angle_gamma   90.00
#
_symmetry.space_group_name_H-M   'P 1'
#
loop_
_entity.id
_entity.type
_entity.pdbx_description
1 polymer ?
#
loop_
_entity_poly.entity_id
_entity_poly.type
_entity_poly.pdbx_seq_one_letter_code
_entity_poly.pdbx_strand_id
1 'polypeptide(L)' 'MDCAEDGCQRSAAVRIHDPRGPDRNVCPVHARSLAQREGVVAAPIEDADAEWP' A
#
# COMPACT_ATOMS: atom_id res chain seq x y z
N MET A 1 11.25 3.01 3.14
CA MET A 1 9.95 3.05 3.84
C MET A 1 9.39 1.64 3.94
N ASP A 2 9.07 1.21 5.12
CA ASP A 2 8.62 -0.15 5.34
C ASP A 2 7.11 -0.28 5.20
N CYS A 3 6.67 -1.47 4.81
CA CYS A 3 5.25 -1.78 4.74
C CYS A 3 4.60 -1.60 6.12
N ALA A 4 3.42 -1.00 6.15
CA ALA A 4 2.74 -0.71 7.41
C ALA A 4 2.08 -1.94 8.05
N GLU A 5 2.03 -3.05 7.33
CA GLU A 5 1.42 -4.27 7.87
C GLU A 5 2.32 -4.94 8.90
N ASP A 6 1.70 -5.40 9.97
CA ASP A 6 2.41 -6.10 11.05
C ASP A 6 3.11 -7.35 10.52
N GLY A 7 4.37 -7.50 10.87
CA GLY A 7 5.14 -8.67 10.46
C GLY A 7 5.65 -8.65 9.04
N CYS A 8 5.35 -7.60 8.27
CA CYS A 8 5.82 -7.47 6.91
C CYS A 8 7.12 -6.69 6.88
N GLN A 9 8.16 -7.28 6.29
CA GLN A 9 9.48 -6.64 6.19
C GLN A 9 9.77 -6.12 4.78
N ARG A 10 8.78 -6.13 3.90
CA ARG A 10 8.95 -5.65 2.54
C ARG A 10 8.90 -4.13 2.48
N SER A 11 9.55 -3.55 1.47
CA SER A 11 9.52 -2.11 1.27
C SER A 11 8.14 -1.67 0.78
N ALA A 12 7.66 -0.55 1.31
CA ALA A 12 6.41 0.03 0.85
C ALA A 12 6.60 0.64 -0.54
N ALA A 13 5.63 0.40 -1.41
CA ALA A 13 5.65 0.92 -2.77
C ALA A 13 4.32 1.56 -3.17
N VAL A 14 3.28 1.37 -2.36
CA VAL A 14 1.93 1.83 -2.69
C VAL A 14 1.33 2.51 -1.47
N ARG A 15 0.70 3.65 -1.68
CA ARG A 15 -0.05 4.34 -0.63
C ARG A 15 -1.52 3.95 -0.74
N ILE A 16 -2.08 3.49 0.35
CA ILE A 16 -3.48 3.11 0.43
C ILE A 16 -4.27 4.23 1.09
N HIS A 17 -5.26 4.72 0.38
CA HIS A 17 -6.20 5.72 0.89
C HIS A 17 -7.50 5.03 1.27
N ASP A 18 -7.73 4.88 2.56
CA ASP A 18 -8.91 4.21 3.08
C ASP A 18 -9.84 5.27 3.71
N PRO A 19 -11.10 5.36 3.24
CA PRO A 19 -12.03 6.35 3.80
C PRO A 19 -12.40 6.08 5.27
N ARG A 20 -12.06 4.90 5.77
CA ARG A 20 -12.38 4.51 7.14
C ARG A 20 -11.24 4.73 8.12
N GLY A 21 -10.08 5.18 7.64
CA GLY A 21 -8.94 5.37 8.50
C GLY A 21 -7.83 6.17 7.83
N PRO A 22 -6.68 6.27 8.50
CA PRO A 22 -5.55 7.01 7.94
C PRO A 22 -4.93 6.29 6.75
N ASP A 23 -4.23 7.05 5.90
CA ASP A 23 -3.48 6.49 4.80
C ASP A 23 -2.37 5.58 5.32
N ARG A 24 -2.08 4.53 4.55
CA ARG A 24 -1.01 3.60 4.89
C ARG A 24 -0.13 3.35 3.68
N ASN A 25 1.17 3.15 3.95
CA ASN A 25 2.13 2.80 2.91
C ASN A 25 2.43 1.31 3.04
N VAL A 26 2.15 0.55 1.98
CA VAL A 26 2.27 -0.90 2.01
C VAL A 26 3.05 -1.41 0.81
N CYS A 27 3.50 -2.66 0.89
CA CYS A 27 4.15 -3.31 -0.24
C CYS A 27 3.12 -3.69 -1.32
N PRO A 28 3.57 -3.97 -2.56
CA PRO A 28 2.63 -4.30 -3.63
C PRO A 28 1.74 -5.49 -3.35
N VAL A 29 2.25 -6.47 -2.60
CA VAL A 29 1.47 -7.67 -2.28
C VAL A 29 0.26 -7.32 -1.41
N HIS A 30 0.49 -6.54 -0.35
CA HIS A 30 -0.60 -6.11 0.52
C HIS A 30 -1.50 -5.11 -0.18
N ALA A 31 -0.93 -4.28 -1.06
CA ALA A 31 -1.72 -3.32 -1.81
C ALA A 31 -2.77 -3.98 -2.69
N ARG A 32 -2.44 -5.09 -3.32
CA ARG A 32 -3.40 -5.82 -4.15
C ARG A 32 -4.60 -6.29 -3.33
N SER A 33 -4.33 -6.80 -2.15
CA SER A 33 -5.38 -7.29 -1.27
C SER A 33 -6.25 -6.14 -0.74
N LEU A 34 -5.60 -5.04 -0.34
CA LEU A 34 -6.32 -3.90 0.21
C LEU A 34 -7.11 -3.14 -0.83
N ALA A 35 -6.60 -3.06 -2.05
CA ALA A 35 -7.28 -2.35 -3.13
C ALA A 35 -8.58 -3.02 -3.58
N GLN A 36 -8.79 -4.28 -3.21
CA GLN A 36 -10.03 -4.98 -3.52
C GLN A 36 -11.19 -4.56 -2.62
N ARG A 37 -10.89 -3.84 -1.54
CA ARG A 37 -11.94 -3.37 -0.64
C ARG A 37 -12.65 -2.18 -1.25
N GLU A 38 -13.95 -2.12 -1.02
CA GLU A 38 -14.76 -1.03 -1.55
C GLU A 38 -14.34 0.31 -0.95
N GLY A 39 -14.18 1.30 -1.81
CA GLY A 39 -13.83 2.65 -1.38
C GLY A 39 -12.35 2.90 -1.17
N VAL A 40 -11.51 1.86 -1.25
CA VAL A 40 -10.07 2.00 -1.05
C VAL A 40 -9.40 2.36 -2.38
N VAL A 41 -8.52 3.35 -2.34
CA VAL A 41 -7.75 3.78 -3.50
C VAL A 41 -6.28 3.46 -3.26
N ALA A 42 -5.66 2.82 -4.25
CA ALA A 42 -4.23 2.50 -4.21
C ALA A 42 -3.49 3.43 -5.19
N ALA A 43 -2.47 4.11 -4.70
CA ALA A 43 -1.67 5.01 -5.52
C ALA A 43 -0.19 4.65 -5.38
N PRO A 44 0.59 4.64 -6.48
CA PRO A 44 2.02 4.35 -6.38
C PRO A 44 2.74 5.45 -5.62
N ILE A 45 3.78 5.06 -4.87
CA ILE A 45 4.68 6.00 -4.23
C ILE A 45 5.77 6.36 -5.24
N GLU A 46 5.92 7.65 -5.52
CA GLU A 46 6.80 8.11 -6.61
C GLU A 46 8.26 7.68 -6.45
N ASP A 47 8.74 7.62 -5.22
CA ASP A 47 10.13 7.30 -4.95
C ASP A 47 10.37 5.80 -4.69
N ALA A 48 9.37 4.99 -4.90
CA ALA A 48 9.51 3.55 -4.65
C ALA A 48 10.16 2.86 -5.85
N ASP A 49 11.09 1.94 -5.58
CA ASP A 49 11.76 1.16 -6.62
C ASP A 49 10.94 -0.03 -7.10
N ALA A 50 9.87 -0.35 -6.43
CA ALA A 50 9.05 -1.51 -6.78
C ALA A 50 8.10 -1.20 -7.92
N GLU A 51 7.94 -2.14 -8.83
CA GLU A 51 6.95 -2.00 -9.90
C GLU A 51 5.55 -2.22 -9.34
N TRP A 52 4.66 -1.35 -9.76
CA TRP A 52 3.25 -1.46 -9.41
C TRP A 52 2.43 -1.58 -10.67
N PRO A 53 1.74 -2.70 -10.90
CA PRO A 53 0.93 -2.89 -12.10
C PRO A 53 -0.34 -2.06 -12.09
#